data_582dbbc83bfa130f62c1d29d869559cf
#
_entry.id   582dbbc83bfa130f62c1d29d869559cf
#
_cell.length_a   1.000
_cell.length_b   1.000
_cell.length_c   1.000
_cell.angle_alpha   90.00
_cell.angle_beta   90.00
_cell.angle_gamma   90.00
#
_symmetry.space_group_name_H-M   'P 1'
#
loop_
_entity.id
_entity.type
_entity.pdbx_description
1 polymer ?
#
loop_
_entity_poly.entity_id
_entity_poly.type
_entity_poly.pdbx_seq_one_letter_code
_entity_poly.pdbx_strand_id
1 'polypeptide(L)'
;MNAASASGTNVERILIVRLSAMGDVLHTLPAAQALRDAFPNAIIGWLIEERWAELLCAPGTPRRGPRSPQRPLADWVHAIDLRAWRKSLFSIPTLQNIVRVWNDVRSANYDIAVDLQGAIRSAVLARWSGGRVVYGAAEPRESPASLWYTGRVITSGAHVIDQNLSVASAIVGTRLKVPSFEFPHNPEAERRMDQRLRETGIGEFAILNPGAGWGSKRWPAERYGQISRALAARGVRSILNYGPGEGELVREAEAAGEGAAVAMKCSITELIALTRRARLFVGGDTGPMHLAAALHVPVVAIFGPTDPARNGPYGTRNIVLRNPASPTTHSRRAQPDEGMLGIDMDSVVEAASALLAHGNGGGQEYPSRTGFQPNTGSLTRRSGSHG
;
A
#
# COMPACT_ATOMS: atom_id res chain seq x y z
N MET A 1 22.14 -12.23 -21.68
CA MET A 1 22.61 -10.89 -22.11
C MET A 1 22.52 -10.01 -20.88
N ASN A 2 23.66 -9.55 -20.36
CA ASN A 2 23.74 -8.69 -19.18
C ASN A 2 23.02 -7.37 -19.44
N ALA A 3 22.13 -6.97 -18.53
CA ALA A 3 21.58 -5.63 -18.52
C ALA A 3 22.74 -4.63 -18.39
N ALA A 4 22.98 -3.82 -19.42
CA ALA A 4 23.97 -2.75 -19.35
C ALA A 4 23.54 -1.81 -18.22
N SER A 5 24.36 -1.70 -17.18
CA SER A 5 24.15 -0.72 -16.11
C SER A 5 24.20 0.67 -16.72
N ALA A 6 23.26 1.55 -16.33
CA ALA A 6 23.22 2.95 -16.77
C ALA A 6 24.38 3.80 -16.21
N SER A 7 25.37 3.19 -15.57
CA SER A 7 26.50 3.84 -14.88
C SER A 7 27.47 4.64 -15.76
N GLY A 8 27.16 4.86 -17.03
CA GLY A 8 27.94 5.69 -17.95
C GLY A 8 27.11 6.73 -18.70
N THR A 9 25.78 6.75 -18.56
CA THR A 9 24.90 7.72 -19.21
C THR A 9 24.39 8.71 -18.17
N ASN A 10 24.51 10.01 -18.47
CA ASN A 10 23.90 11.04 -17.64
C ASN A 10 22.37 10.87 -17.67
N VAL A 11 21.80 10.26 -16.63
CA VAL A 11 20.36 10.03 -16.49
C VAL A 11 19.77 11.30 -15.90
N GLU A 12 19.04 12.06 -16.72
CA GLU A 12 18.45 13.33 -16.31
C GLU A 12 16.95 13.23 -16.02
N ARG A 13 16.27 12.24 -16.63
CA ARG A 13 14.81 12.12 -16.53
C ARG A 13 14.35 10.67 -16.45
N ILE A 14 13.66 10.35 -15.38
CA ILE A 14 13.15 9.00 -15.10
C ILE A 14 11.63 9.04 -15.00
N LEU A 15 10.91 8.20 -15.74
CA LEU A 15 9.49 7.97 -15.58
C LEU A 15 9.24 6.71 -14.77
N ILE A 16 8.52 6.80 -13.67
CA ILE A 16 7.98 5.66 -12.95
C ILE A 16 6.56 5.39 -13.42
N VAL A 17 6.27 4.17 -13.79
CA VAL A 17 4.93 3.73 -14.20
C VAL A 17 4.38 2.79 -13.14
N ARG A 18 3.45 3.30 -12.34
CA ARG A 18 2.65 2.53 -11.37
C ARG A 18 1.27 3.18 -11.27
N LEU A 19 0.30 2.58 -11.93
CA LEU A 19 -1.02 3.16 -12.09
C LEU A 19 -1.93 2.92 -10.89
N SER A 20 -1.91 1.72 -10.36
CA SER A 20 -2.82 1.23 -9.30
C SER A 20 -2.35 -0.12 -8.74
N ALA A 21 -2.89 -0.66 -7.62
CA ALA A 21 -3.84 -0.03 -6.72
C ALA A 21 -3.13 0.77 -5.63
N MET A 22 -3.86 1.32 -4.63
CA MET A 22 -3.26 2.10 -3.53
C MET A 22 -2.08 1.37 -2.88
N GLY A 23 -2.27 0.12 -2.43
CA GLY A 23 -1.20 -0.66 -1.80
C GLY A 23 0.00 -0.87 -2.73
N ASP A 24 -0.26 -1.12 -4.00
CA ASP A 24 0.78 -1.28 -5.01
C ASP A 24 1.59 0.01 -5.26
N VAL A 25 0.93 1.18 -5.22
CA VAL A 25 1.62 2.48 -5.30
C VAL A 25 2.52 2.66 -4.08
N LEU A 26 1.99 2.36 -2.89
CA LEU A 26 2.75 2.42 -1.63
C LEU A 26 3.98 1.49 -1.64
N HIS A 27 3.85 0.28 -2.15
CA HIS A 27 4.97 -0.65 -2.31
C HIS A 27 6.02 -0.18 -3.33
N THR A 28 5.69 0.80 -4.16
CA THR A 28 6.61 1.35 -5.16
C THR A 28 7.41 2.54 -4.62
N LEU A 29 6.90 3.24 -3.59
CA LEU A 29 7.55 4.42 -3.02
C LEU A 29 9.01 4.18 -2.59
N PRO A 30 9.38 3.06 -1.93
CA PRO A 30 10.77 2.81 -1.56
C PRO A 30 11.71 2.73 -2.76
N ALA A 31 11.31 2.05 -3.84
CA ALA A 31 12.11 1.95 -5.05
C ALA A 31 12.24 3.31 -5.76
N ALA A 32 11.18 4.10 -5.76
CA ALA A 32 11.17 5.45 -6.31
C ALA A 32 12.08 6.40 -5.51
N GLN A 33 12.05 6.32 -4.19
CA GLN A 33 12.94 7.10 -3.33
C GLN A 33 14.40 6.67 -3.52
N ALA A 34 14.66 5.37 -3.63
CA ALA A 34 16.01 4.86 -3.89
C ALA A 34 16.57 5.37 -5.24
N LEU A 35 15.72 5.46 -6.28
CA LEU A 35 16.11 6.11 -7.54
C LEU A 35 16.35 7.61 -7.35
N ARG A 36 15.54 8.29 -6.54
CA ARG A 36 15.75 9.70 -6.22
C ARG A 36 17.08 9.94 -5.51
N ASP A 37 17.43 9.09 -4.55
CA ASP A 37 18.68 9.20 -3.79
C ASP A 37 19.91 8.95 -4.67
N ALA A 38 19.79 8.00 -5.61
CA ALA A 38 20.85 7.68 -6.56
C ALA A 38 20.99 8.74 -7.66
N PHE A 39 19.91 9.40 -8.05
CA PHE A 39 19.88 10.45 -9.09
C PHE A 39 19.26 11.75 -8.53
N PRO A 40 19.93 12.46 -7.62
CA PRO A 40 19.33 13.58 -6.87
C PRO A 40 18.91 14.76 -7.76
N ASN A 41 19.58 14.95 -8.89
CA ASN A 41 19.32 16.03 -9.84
C ASN A 41 18.40 15.62 -11.00
N ALA A 42 18.06 14.32 -11.12
CA ALA A 42 17.18 13.86 -12.19
C ALA A 42 15.74 14.34 -11.94
N ILE A 43 15.02 14.61 -13.01
CA ILE A 43 13.58 14.82 -12.96
C ILE A 43 12.91 13.47 -12.89
N ILE A 44 12.18 13.21 -11.80
CA ILE A 44 11.38 12.02 -11.66
C ILE A 44 9.91 12.35 -11.94
N GLY A 45 9.39 11.78 -13.04
CA GLY A 45 7.97 11.77 -13.34
C GLY A 45 7.33 10.49 -12.84
N TRP A 46 6.04 10.54 -12.52
CA TRP A 46 5.26 9.37 -12.16
C TRP A 46 3.95 9.33 -12.92
N LEU A 47 3.67 8.24 -13.62
CA LEU A 47 2.39 7.99 -14.28
C LEU A 47 1.49 7.15 -13.36
N ILE A 48 0.34 7.72 -12.97
CA ILE A 48 -0.56 7.17 -11.94
C ILE A 48 -2.03 7.37 -12.32
N GLU A 49 -2.94 6.51 -11.83
CA GLU A 49 -4.38 6.78 -11.90
C GLU A 49 -4.76 7.98 -11.01
N GLU A 50 -5.62 8.86 -11.53
CA GLU A 50 -6.07 10.11 -10.88
C GLU A 50 -6.46 9.93 -9.41
N ARG A 51 -7.22 8.87 -9.13
CA ARG A 51 -7.72 8.56 -7.77
C ARG A 51 -6.62 8.27 -6.73
N TRP A 52 -5.38 8.02 -7.17
CA TRP A 52 -4.24 7.74 -6.28
C TRP A 52 -3.21 8.85 -6.29
N ALA A 53 -3.42 9.90 -7.08
CA ALA A 53 -2.46 10.99 -7.23
C ALA A 53 -2.15 11.71 -5.90
N GLU A 54 -3.08 11.74 -4.96
CA GLU A 54 -2.88 12.32 -3.63
C GLU A 54 -1.80 11.61 -2.79
N LEU A 55 -1.43 10.37 -3.13
CA LEU A 55 -0.29 9.70 -2.51
C LEU A 55 1.06 10.33 -2.88
N LEU A 56 1.11 11.09 -3.96
CA LEU A 56 2.33 11.70 -4.51
C LEU A 56 2.32 13.24 -4.48
N CYS A 57 1.14 13.83 -4.50
CA CYS A 57 0.95 15.28 -4.62
C CYS A 57 -0.31 15.71 -3.90
N ALA A 58 -0.19 16.58 -2.91
CA ALA A 58 -1.33 17.09 -2.16
C ALA A 58 -2.29 17.89 -3.08
N PRO A 59 -3.61 17.83 -2.83
CA PRO A 59 -4.59 18.63 -3.58
C PRO A 59 -4.22 20.11 -3.63
N GLY A 60 -4.49 20.76 -4.76
CA GLY A 60 -4.17 22.17 -4.96
C GLY A 60 -2.69 22.45 -5.28
N THR A 61 -1.80 21.47 -5.18
CA THR A 61 -0.39 21.62 -5.54
C THR A 61 -0.18 21.41 -7.04
N PRO A 62 0.61 22.24 -7.73
CA PRO A 62 0.97 22.01 -9.13
C PRO A 62 1.61 20.63 -9.32
N ARG A 63 1.17 19.88 -10.33
CA ARG A 63 1.67 18.52 -10.62
C ARG A 63 3.02 18.51 -11.33
N ARG A 64 3.55 19.67 -11.70
CA ARG A 64 4.86 19.87 -12.31
C ARG A 64 5.60 21.00 -11.59
N GLY A 65 6.91 20.85 -11.48
CA GLY A 65 7.79 21.85 -10.91
C GLY A 65 8.76 21.26 -9.88
N PRO A 66 9.53 22.11 -9.19
CA PRO A 66 10.43 21.67 -8.13
C PRO A 66 9.68 20.93 -7.03
N ARG A 67 10.33 19.97 -6.38
CA ARG A 67 9.80 19.27 -5.22
C ARG A 67 9.46 20.24 -4.10
N SER A 68 8.46 19.87 -3.32
CA SER A 68 8.03 20.64 -2.15
C SER A 68 7.52 19.66 -1.08
N PRO A 69 7.28 20.10 0.15
CA PRO A 69 6.65 19.24 1.16
C PRO A 69 5.31 18.67 0.73
N GLN A 70 4.58 19.34 -0.17
CA GLN A 70 3.31 18.90 -0.74
C GLN A 70 3.48 17.89 -1.90
N ARG A 71 4.69 17.75 -2.44
CA ARG A 71 5.08 16.82 -3.48
C ARG A 71 6.57 16.45 -3.30
N PRO A 72 6.90 15.61 -2.31
CA PRO A 72 8.28 15.43 -1.87
C PRO A 72 9.12 14.56 -2.81
N LEU A 73 8.52 13.59 -3.49
CA LEU A 73 9.23 12.54 -4.24
C LEU A 73 9.32 12.83 -5.73
N ALA A 74 8.19 13.04 -6.38
CA ALA A 74 8.10 13.23 -7.83
C ALA A 74 8.15 14.71 -8.22
N ASP A 75 8.93 15.07 -9.25
CA ASP A 75 8.90 16.41 -9.83
C ASP A 75 7.66 16.60 -10.72
N TRP A 76 7.21 15.55 -11.39
CA TRP A 76 6.04 15.56 -12.25
C TRP A 76 5.11 14.39 -11.95
N VAL A 77 3.81 14.66 -11.83
CA VAL A 77 2.76 13.67 -11.64
C VAL A 77 1.81 13.70 -12.83
N HIS A 78 1.92 12.68 -13.69
CA HIS A 78 1.04 12.47 -14.82
C HIS A 78 -0.14 11.59 -14.39
N ALA A 79 -1.27 12.22 -14.16
CA ALA A 79 -2.45 11.49 -13.70
C ALA A 79 -3.39 11.17 -14.85
N ILE A 80 -3.87 9.92 -14.89
CA ILE A 80 -4.77 9.39 -15.91
C ILE A 80 -6.04 8.81 -15.28
N ASP A 81 -7.16 8.98 -15.93
CA ASP A 81 -8.42 8.36 -15.50
C ASP A 81 -8.80 7.18 -16.41
N LEU A 82 -8.20 6.02 -16.11
CA LEU A 82 -8.49 4.79 -16.86
C LEU A 82 -9.94 4.32 -16.73
N ARG A 83 -10.66 4.71 -15.68
CA ARG A 83 -12.06 4.37 -15.50
C ARG A 83 -12.93 5.16 -16.48
N ALA A 84 -12.71 6.47 -16.55
CA ALA A 84 -13.39 7.33 -17.52
C ALA A 84 -13.09 6.89 -18.96
N TRP A 85 -11.81 6.57 -19.24
CA TRP A 85 -11.42 6.09 -20.57
C TRP A 85 -12.16 4.81 -20.98
N ARG A 86 -12.27 3.83 -20.08
CA ARG A 86 -12.99 2.57 -20.36
C ARG A 86 -14.49 2.77 -20.54
N LYS A 87 -15.07 3.72 -19.81
CA LYS A 87 -16.52 3.97 -19.84
C LYS A 87 -16.96 4.62 -21.14
N SER A 88 -16.12 5.44 -21.77
CA SER A 88 -16.45 6.23 -22.96
C SER A 88 -15.26 6.41 -23.91
N LEU A 89 -14.62 5.29 -24.30
CA LEU A 89 -13.36 5.29 -25.05
C LEU A 89 -13.44 6.08 -26.38
N PHE A 90 -14.59 6.07 -27.05
CA PHE A 90 -14.80 6.74 -28.33
C PHE A 90 -15.39 8.14 -28.19
N SER A 91 -15.57 8.67 -27.00
CA SER A 91 -16.04 10.04 -26.85
C SER A 91 -14.93 11.05 -27.17
N ILE A 92 -15.28 12.15 -27.82
CA ILE A 92 -14.32 13.22 -28.14
C ILE A 92 -13.57 13.74 -26.90
N PRO A 93 -14.23 14.01 -25.74
CA PRO A 93 -13.52 14.44 -24.55
C PRO A 93 -12.50 13.40 -24.04
N THR A 94 -12.81 12.11 -24.12
CA THR A 94 -11.87 11.05 -23.73
C THR A 94 -10.67 10.99 -24.66
N LEU A 95 -10.88 11.05 -25.97
CA LEU A 95 -9.79 11.07 -26.94
C LEU A 95 -8.89 12.28 -26.77
N GLN A 96 -9.48 13.46 -26.58
CA GLN A 96 -8.73 14.68 -26.29
C GLN A 96 -7.90 14.56 -24.99
N ASN A 97 -8.47 13.94 -23.96
CA ASN A 97 -7.77 13.70 -22.71
C ASN A 97 -6.59 12.73 -22.90
N ILE A 98 -6.79 11.63 -23.64
CA ILE A 98 -5.73 10.67 -23.98
C ILE A 98 -4.59 11.37 -24.73
N VAL A 99 -4.92 12.16 -25.77
CA VAL A 99 -3.92 12.89 -26.55
C VAL A 99 -3.17 13.91 -25.68
N ARG A 100 -3.88 14.64 -24.81
CA ARG A 100 -3.26 15.59 -23.89
C ARG A 100 -2.27 14.90 -22.94
N VAL A 101 -2.67 13.82 -22.29
CA VAL A 101 -1.79 13.04 -21.38
C VAL A 101 -0.61 12.47 -22.16
N TRP A 102 -0.85 11.94 -23.36
CA TRP A 102 0.19 11.46 -24.24
C TRP A 102 1.24 12.54 -24.54
N ASN A 103 0.79 13.72 -24.99
CA ASN A 103 1.68 14.83 -25.30
C ASN A 103 2.42 15.32 -24.06
N ASP A 104 1.75 15.34 -22.90
CA ASP A 104 2.33 15.71 -21.61
C ASP A 104 3.48 14.77 -21.21
N VAL A 105 3.28 13.47 -21.33
CA VAL A 105 4.30 12.46 -21.01
C VAL A 105 5.44 12.49 -22.04
N ARG A 106 5.12 12.59 -23.34
CA ARG A 106 6.12 12.61 -24.43
C ARG A 106 7.00 13.86 -24.40
N SER A 107 6.41 15.02 -24.12
CA SER A 107 7.16 16.30 -24.05
C SER A 107 8.16 16.32 -22.90
N ALA A 108 8.01 15.42 -21.95
CA ALA A 108 8.94 15.27 -20.83
C ALA A 108 10.31 14.70 -21.24
N ASN A 109 10.40 14.01 -22.40
CA ASN A 109 11.64 13.43 -22.94
C ASN A 109 12.41 12.59 -21.92
N TYR A 110 11.75 11.58 -21.36
CA TYR A 110 12.35 10.68 -20.38
C TYR A 110 13.49 9.85 -20.99
N ASP A 111 14.60 9.73 -20.30
CA ASP A 111 15.71 8.84 -20.66
C ASP A 111 15.36 7.40 -20.35
N ILE A 112 14.76 7.18 -19.18
CA ILE A 112 14.40 5.86 -18.65
C ILE A 112 12.91 5.86 -18.26
N ALA A 113 12.21 4.81 -18.66
CA ALA A 113 10.90 4.46 -18.11
C ALA A 113 11.01 3.17 -17.29
N VAL A 114 10.42 3.14 -16.11
CA VAL A 114 10.46 2.00 -15.18
C VAL A 114 9.04 1.53 -14.92
N ASP A 115 8.67 0.37 -15.47
CA ASP A 115 7.38 -0.25 -15.18
C ASP A 115 7.49 -1.14 -13.94
N LEU A 116 6.93 -0.67 -12.83
CA LEU A 116 6.85 -1.38 -11.56
C LEU A 116 5.47 -2.01 -11.33
N GLN A 117 4.59 -2.00 -12.34
CA GLN A 117 3.28 -2.66 -12.29
C GLN A 117 3.28 -4.04 -12.93
N GLY A 118 4.02 -4.22 -14.03
CA GLY A 118 4.14 -5.49 -14.71
C GLY A 118 2.87 -5.96 -15.42
N ALA A 119 1.99 -5.05 -15.82
CA ALA A 119 0.79 -5.34 -16.60
C ALA A 119 0.99 -4.88 -18.06
N ILE A 120 0.34 -5.52 -19.01
CA ILE A 120 0.45 -5.15 -20.44
C ILE A 120 0.18 -3.65 -20.63
N ARG A 121 -0.88 -3.13 -20.02
CA ARG A 121 -1.26 -1.71 -20.14
C ARG A 121 -0.17 -0.76 -19.61
N SER A 122 0.48 -1.08 -18.49
CA SER A 122 1.54 -0.24 -17.93
C SER A 122 2.81 -0.34 -18.76
N ALA A 123 3.15 -1.52 -19.26
CA ALA A 123 4.29 -1.75 -20.14
C ALA A 123 4.15 -0.99 -21.46
N VAL A 124 2.96 -1.01 -22.06
CA VAL A 124 2.63 -0.20 -23.27
C VAL A 124 2.79 1.28 -22.97
N LEU A 125 2.24 1.79 -21.88
CA LEU A 125 2.36 3.20 -21.50
C LEU A 125 3.82 3.59 -21.21
N ALA A 126 4.60 2.72 -20.55
CA ALA A 126 6.02 2.92 -20.34
C ALA A 126 6.77 3.02 -21.68
N ARG A 127 6.49 2.13 -22.61
CA ARG A 127 7.12 2.16 -23.97
C ARG A 127 6.69 3.38 -24.77
N TRP A 128 5.46 3.80 -24.63
CA TRP A 128 4.91 4.97 -25.31
C TRP A 128 5.41 6.30 -24.74
N SER A 129 5.91 6.33 -23.53
CA SER A 129 6.51 7.54 -22.96
C SER A 129 7.67 8.08 -23.79
N GLY A 130 8.29 7.24 -24.59
CA GLY A 130 9.44 7.59 -25.44
C GLY A 130 10.78 7.39 -24.72
N GLY A 131 10.81 6.85 -23.51
CA GLY A 131 12.04 6.52 -22.81
C GLY A 131 12.97 5.63 -23.67
N ARG A 132 14.25 5.96 -23.70
CA ARG A 132 15.25 5.23 -24.49
C ARG A 132 15.37 3.77 -24.01
N VAL A 133 15.30 3.57 -22.71
CA VAL A 133 15.30 2.25 -22.06
C VAL A 133 14.02 2.12 -21.23
N VAL A 134 13.36 0.97 -21.38
CA VAL A 134 12.19 0.62 -20.57
C VAL A 134 12.57 -0.55 -19.68
N TYR A 135 12.69 -0.31 -18.38
CA TYR A 135 12.98 -1.33 -17.39
C TYR A 135 11.68 -1.93 -16.83
N GLY A 136 11.72 -3.23 -16.56
CA GLY A 136 10.70 -3.96 -15.85
C GLY A 136 11.20 -5.32 -15.37
N ALA A 137 10.43 -6.00 -14.53
CA ALA A 137 10.76 -7.35 -14.09
C ALA A 137 10.81 -8.32 -15.27
N ALA A 138 11.78 -9.25 -15.27
CA ALA A 138 11.88 -10.30 -16.28
C ALA A 138 10.64 -11.21 -16.28
N GLU A 139 10.10 -11.45 -15.09
CA GLU A 139 8.85 -12.17 -14.86
C GLU A 139 7.79 -11.19 -14.33
N PRO A 140 7.14 -10.41 -15.22
CA PRO A 140 6.12 -9.45 -14.80
C PRO A 140 4.82 -10.17 -14.41
N ARG A 141 3.93 -9.45 -13.73
CA ARG A 141 2.62 -9.95 -13.32
C ARG A 141 1.80 -10.53 -14.48
N GLU A 142 1.85 -9.89 -15.64
CA GLU A 142 1.26 -10.36 -16.89
C GLU A 142 2.42 -10.66 -17.85
N SER A 143 2.73 -11.93 -18.10
CA SER A 143 3.91 -12.36 -18.84
C SER A 143 4.15 -11.63 -20.16
N PRO A 144 3.13 -11.31 -20.98
CA PRO A 144 3.33 -10.55 -22.23
C PRO A 144 3.86 -9.12 -22.03
N ALA A 145 3.74 -8.53 -20.83
CA ALA A 145 4.28 -7.20 -20.57
C ALA A 145 5.80 -7.13 -20.80
N SER A 146 6.52 -8.23 -20.59
CA SER A 146 7.96 -8.33 -20.82
C SER A 146 8.39 -8.03 -22.25
N LEU A 147 7.49 -8.16 -23.24
CA LEU A 147 7.77 -7.85 -24.66
C LEU A 147 8.07 -6.37 -24.89
N TRP A 148 7.58 -5.50 -24.00
CA TRP A 148 7.73 -4.05 -24.08
C TRP A 148 8.98 -3.53 -23.37
N TYR A 149 9.68 -4.39 -22.61
CA TYR A 149 10.87 -4.01 -21.86
C TYR A 149 12.12 -4.23 -22.68
N THR A 150 12.98 -3.20 -22.72
CA THR A 150 14.32 -3.29 -23.29
C THR A 150 15.36 -3.66 -22.21
N GLY A 151 15.09 -3.33 -20.95
CA GLY A 151 15.86 -3.73 -19.76
C GLY A 151 15.03 -4.67 -18.88
N ARG A 152 15.25 -5.99 -18.99
CA ARG A 152 14.56 -7.00 -18.16
C ARG A 152 15.38 -7.33 -16.94
N VAL A 153 14.80 -7.20 -15.76
CA VAL A 153 15.49 -7.40 -14.49
C VAL A 153 15.00 -8.66 -13.80
N ILE A 154 15.90 -9.56 -13.46
CA ILE A 154 15.59 -10.69 -12.57
C ILE A 154 15.46 -10.10 -11.16
N THR A 155 14.25 -10.18 -10.60
CA THR A 155 13.94 -9.67 -9.27
C THR A 155 14.28 -10.68 -8.20
N SER A 156 14.60 -10.21 -6.99
CA SER A 156 14.90 -11.01 -5.81
C SER A 156 14.03 -10.61 -4.63
N GLY A 157 13.90 -11.49 -3.65
CA GLY A 157 13.07 -11.28 -2.47
C GLY A 157 11.64 -11.78 -2.63
N ALA A 158 11.02 -12.18 -1.52
CA ALA A 158 9.64 -12.64 -1.50
C ALA A 158 8.66 -11.46 -1.56
N HIS A 159 9.00 -10.36 -0.87
CA HIS A 159 8.12 -9.19 -0.77
C HIS A 159 8.19 -8.32 -2.04
N VAL A 160 7.03 -7.78 -2.44
CA VAL A 160 6.93 -6.93 -3.64
C VAL A 160 7.80 -5.67 -3.57
N ILE A 161 8.05 -5.13 -2.38
CA ILE A 161 8.98 -3.99 -2.17
C ILE A 161 10.40 -4.39 -2.57
N ASP A 162 10.87 -5.58 -2.15
CA ASP A 162 12.22 -6.07 -2.49
C ASP A 162 12.34 -6.30 -4.00
N GLN A 163 11.28 -6.81 -4.64
CA GLN A 163 11.22 -7.00 -6.09
C GLN A 163 11.29 -5.66 -6.83
N ASN A 164 10.53 -4.64 -6.39
CA ASN A 164 10.61 -3.30 -6.96
C ASN A 164 11.99 -2.67 -6.76
N LEU A 165 12.58 -2.87 -5.59
CA LEU A 165 13.92 -2.37 -5.27
C LEU A 165 15.01 -3.07 -6.11
N SER A 166 14.81 -4.34 -6.49
CA SER A 166 15.70 -5.06 -7.41
C SER A 166 15.73 -4.38 -8.77
N VAL A 167 14.58 -3.91 -9.28
CA VAL A 167 14.52 -3.16 -10.55
C VAL A 167 15.27 -1.85 -10.43
N ALA A 168 15.07 -1.09 -9.35
CA ALA A 168 15.81 0.16 -9.09
C ALA A 168 17.32 -0.10 -8.98
N SER A 169 17.72 -1.16 -8.27
CA SER A 169 19.12 -1.57 -8.10
C SER A 169 19.82 -1.87 -9.44
N ALA A 170 19.11 -2.51 -10.36
CA ALA A 170 19.65 -2.80 -11.69
C ALA A 170 19.87 -1.53 -12.54
N ILE A 171 19.02 -0.50 -12.36
CA ILE A 171 19.17 0.79 -13.03
C ILE A 171 20.40 1.55 -12.48
N VAL A 172 20.57 1.54 -11.17
CA VAL A 172 21.70 2.22 -10.49
C VAL A 172 23.02 1.46 -10.65
N GLY A 173 22.96 0.14 -10.89
CA GLY A 173 24.13 -0.72 -11.00
C GLY A 173 24.72 -1.19 -9.65
N THR A 174 24.01 -0.95 -8.54
CA THR A 174 24.39 -1.40 -7.20
C THR A 174 23.17 -1.81 -6.39
N ARG A 175 23.37 -2.69 -5.42
CA ARG A 175 22.28 -3.12 -4.52
C ARG A 175 21.86 -1.96 -3.61
N LEU A 176 20.60 -1.59 -3.71
CA LEU A 176 20.01 -0.55 -2.90
C LEU A 176 19.36 -1.13 -1.64
N LYS A 177 19.37 -0.33 -0.57
CA LYS A 177 18.61 -0.60 0.66
C LYS A 177 17.27 0.12 0.58
N VAL A 178 16.30 -0.32 1.38
CA VAL A 178 15.02 0.37 1.53
C VAL A 178 15.28 1.72 2.21
N PRO A 179 15.03 2.85 1.52
CA PRO A 179 15.20 4.18 2.12
C PRO A 179 13.97 4.59 2.91
N SER A 180 14.14 5.57 3.78
CA SER A 180 13.01 6.35 4.30
C SER A 180 12.48 7.29 3.21
N PHE A 181 11.17 7.55 3.24
CA PHE A 181 10.52 8.47 2.31
C PHE A 181 9.40 9.24 3.02
N GLU A 182 8.98 10.35 2.41
CA GLU A 182 7.94 11.20 2.96
C GLU A 182 6.68 11.15 2.10
N PHE A 183 5.53 11.24 2.76
CA PHE A 183 4.24 11.47 2.10
C PHE A 183 3.99 12.96 1.91
N PRO A 184 3.19 13.35 0.90
CA PRO A 184 2.77 14.73 0.75
C PRO A 184 2.19 15.30 2.04
N HIS A 185 2.68 16.46 2.44
CA HIS A 185 2.13 17.20 3.57
C HIS A 185 1.00 18.10 3.09
N ASN A 186 -0.19 17.90 3.64
CA ASN A 186 -1.34 18.77 3.37
C ASN A 186 -1.78 19.46 4.67
N PRO A 187 -1.38 20.73 4.91
CA PRO A 187 -1.70 21.43 6.15
C PRO A 187 -3.20 21.57 6.41
N GLU A 188 -4.01 21.62 5.36
CA GLU A 188 -5.48 21.71 5.50
C GLU A 188 -6.07 20.38 5.96
N ALA A 189 -5.62 19.26 5.38
CA ALA A 189 -6.05 17.93 5.82
C ALA A 189 -5.60 17.64 7.27
N GLU A 190 -4.39 18.07 7.64
CA GLU A 190 -3.90 17.94 9.02
C GLU A 190 -4.79 18.73 10.00
N ARG A 191 -5.07 20.02 9.70
CA ARG A 191 -5.97 20.84 10.55
C ARG A 191 -7.39 20.28 10.64
N ARG A 192 -7.97 19.86 9.51
CA ARG A 192 -9.30 19.21 9.49
C ARG A 192 -9.31 17.95 10.33
N MET A 193 -8.28 17.14 10.26
CA MET A 193 -8.18 15.91 11.05
C MET A 193 -8.10 16.23 12.53
N ASP A 194 -7.27 17.19 12.95
CA ASP A 194 -7.18 17.63 14.35
C ASP A 194 -8.52 18.15 14.87
N GLN A 195 -9.26 18.89 14.04
CA GLN A 195 -10.59 19.38 14.41
C GLN A 195 -11.56 18.21 14.60
N ARG A 196 -11.66 17.29 13.64
CA ARG A 196 -12.55 16.12 13.71
C ARG A 196 -12.25 15.24 14.93
N LEU A 197 -10.97 15.02 15.25
CA LEU A 197 -10.57 14.26 16.43
C LEU A 197 -10.99 14.96 17.72
N ARG A 198 -10.84 16.29 17.82
CA ARG A 198 -11.34 17.07 18.97
C ARG A 198 -12.86 16.98 19.11
N GLU A 199 -13.60 17.10 18.01
CA GLU A 199 -15.08 17.02 18.01
C GLU A 199 -15.58 15.65 18.47
N THR A 200 -14.84 14.57 18.17
CA THR A 200 -15.19 13.22 18.65
C THR A 200 -14.76 12.96 20.09
N GLY A 201 -13.96 13.83 20.70
CA GLY A 201 -13.38 13.62 22.04
C GLY A 201 -12.46 12.41 22.12
N ILE A 202 -11.92 11.95 20.97
CA ILE A 202 -11.04 10.78 20.91
C ILE A 202 -9.60 11.24 21.13
N GLY A 203 -8.96 10.73 22.18
CA GLY A 203 -7.52 10.88 22.42
C GLY A 203 -6.69 9.85 21.66
N GLU A 204 -6.15 8.87 22.37
CA GLU A 204 -5.44 7.74 21.74
C GLU A 204 -6.44 6.79 21.04
N PHE A 205 -6.09 6.37 19.83
CA PHE A 205 -7.01 5.52 19.06
C PHE A 205 -6.31 4.50 18.17
N ALA A 206 -7.05 3.45 17.87
CA ALA A 206 -6.75 2.50 16.81
C ALA A 206 -7.60 2.79 15.57
N ILE A 207 -7.02 2.60 14.38
CA ILE A 207 -7.78 2.57 13.14
C ILE A 207 -8.21 1.13 12.87
N LEU A 208 -9.51 0.93 12.70
CA LEU A 208 -10.08 -0.34 12.25
C LEU A 208 -10.58 -0.16 10.81
N ASN A 209 -10.15 -1.05 9.90
CA ASN A 209 -10.52 -0.94 8.49
C ASN A 209 -11.24 -2.21 8.01
N PRO A 210 -12.57 -2.27 8.11
CA PRO A 210 -13.35 -3.44 7.71
C PRO A 210 -13.44 -3.61 6.20
N GLY A 211 -13.20 -2.56 5.43
CA GLY A 211 -13.27 -2.54 3.98
C GLY A 211 -12.14 -3.32 3.30
N ALA A 212 -12.45 -3.91 2.14
CA ALA A 212 -11.45 -4.48 1.24
C ALA A 212 -11.94 -4.41 -0.21
N GLY A 213 -11.00 -4.33 -1.12
CA GLY A 213 -11.31 -4.28 -2.56
C GLY A 213 -11.98 -5.54 -3.12
N TRP A 214 -11.88 -6.66 -2.42
CA TRP A 214 -12.51 -7.96 -2.77
C TRP A 214 -13.27 -8.49 -1.56
N GLY A 215 -14.43 -9.07 -1.79
CA GLY A 215 -15.20 -9.70 -0.71
C GLY A 215 -14.43 -10.82 -0.01
N SER A 216 -13.67 -11.63 -0.74
CA SER A 216 -12.87 -12.72 -0.18
C SER A 216 -11.77 -12.28 0.79
N LYS A 217 -11.41 -10.99 0.83
CA LYS A 217 -10.47 -10.41 1.81
C LYS A 217 -11.18 -9.74 2.99
N ARG A 218 -12.49 -9.79 3.06
CA ARG A 218 -13.26 -9.15 4.13
C ARG A 218 -13.37 -10.08 5.32
N TRP A 219 -13.01 -9.57 6.47
CA TRP A 219 -13.33 -10.17 7.75
C TRP A 219 -14.69 -9.62 8.21
N PRO A 220 -15.52 -10.37 8.94
CA PRO A 220 -16.86 -9.93 9.32
C PRO A 220 -16.87 -8.57 9.99
N ALA A 221 -17.76 -7.69 9.55
CA ALA A 221 -17.81 -6.29 10.01
C ALA A 221 -18.13 -6.18 11.49
N GLU A 222 -19.05 -7.02 11.98
CA GLU A 222 -19.45 -7.04 13.39
C GLU A 222 -18.25 -7.33 14.30
N ARG A 223 -17.31 -8.17 13.86
CA ARG A 223 -16.11 -8.48 14.64
C ARG A 223 -15.22 -7.26 14.86
N TYR A 224 -15.17 -6.33 13.89
CA TYR A 224 -14.48 -5.04 14.10
C TYR A 224 -15.16 -4.20 15.17
N GLY A 225 -16.49 -4.19 15.22
CA GLY A 225 -17.24 -3.56 16.32
C GLY A 225 -16.93 -4.19 17.67
N GLN A 226 -16.91 -5.51 17.75
CA GLN A 226 -16.57 -6.25 18.98
C GLN A 226 -15.13 -5.94 19.44
N ILE A 227 -14.15 -5.87 18.51
CA ILE A 227 -12.78 -5.45 18.82
C ILE A 227 -12.78 -4.03 19.37
N SER A 228 -13.56 -3.11 18.81
CA SER A 228 -13.60 -1.73 19.29
C SER A 228 -14.01 -1.64 20.76
N ARG A 229 -14.96 -2.46 21.21
CA ARG A 229 -15.36 -2.56 22.63
C ARG A 229 -14.22 -3.11 23.50
N ALA A 230 -13.55 -4.17 23.04
CA ALA A 230 -12.43 -4.76 23.74
C ALA A 230 -11.24 -3.81 23.89
N LEU A 231 -10.98 -2.97 22.89
CA LEU A 231 -9.94 -1.93 22.95
C LEU A 231 -10.36 -0.76 23.83
N ALA A 232 -11.63 -0.34 23.77
CA ALA A 232 -12.16 0.73 24.61
C ALA A 232 -12.07 0.39 26.11
N ALA A 233 -12.32 -0.87 26.48
CA ALA A 233 -12.12 -1.37 27.85
C ALA A 233 -10.66 -1.27 28.33
N ARG A 234 -9.71 -1.08 27.40
CA ARG A 234 -8.27 -0.86 27.65
C ARG A 234 -7.84 0.60 27.46
N GLY A 235 -8.80 1.53 27.35
CA GLY A 235 -8.56 2.96 27.20
C GLY A 235 -8.22 3.42 25.78
N VAL A 236 -8.28 2.53 24.76
CA VAL A 236 -8.00 2.88 23.37
C VAL A 236 -9.30 2.85 22.56
N ARG A 237 -9.77 4.01 22.16
CA ARG A 237 -10.96 4.14 21.29
C ARG A 237 -10.64 3.74 19.85
N SER A 238 -11.67 3.54 19.04
CA SER A 238 -11.49 3.08 17.66
C SER A 238 -12.11 4.05 16.65
N ILE A 239 -11.43 4.22 15.51
CA ILE A 239 -11.95 4.91 14.34
C ILE A 239 -12.12 3.88 13.22
N LEU A 240 -13.35 3.72 12.76
CA LEU A 240 -13.69 2.89 11.61
C LEU A 240 -13.47 3.70 10.33
N ASN A 241 -12.33 3.48 9.68
CA ASN A 241 -12.04 4.11 8.40
C ASN A 241 -12.77 3.38 7.26
N TYR A 242 -13.30 4.16 6.32
CA TYR A 242 -13.94 3.61 5.12
C TYR A 242 -13.79 4.50 3.89
N GLY A 243 -13.80 3.82 2.73
CA GLY A 243 -13.78 4.43 1.42
C GLY A 243 -15.17 4.49 0.76
N PRO A 244 -15.22 4.96 -0.49
CA PRO A 244 -16.45 4.98 -1.28
C PRO A 244 -17.05 3.57 -1.45
N GLY A 245 -18.36 3.43 -1.17
CA GLY A 245 -19.10 2.16 -1.31
C GLY A 245 -19.02 1.22 -0.09
N GLU A 246 -18.34 1.62 0.99
CA GLU A 246 -18.16 0.80 2.19
C GLU A 246 -19.05 1.23 3.37
N GLY A 247 -19.95 2.20 3.17
CA GLY A 247 -20.74 2.79 4.25
C GLY A 247 -21.69 1.81 4.96
N GLU A 248 -22.21 0.78 4.28
CA GLU A 248 -23.04 -0.25 4.90
C GLU A 248 -22.24 -1.13 5.84
N LEU A 249 -21.09 -1.62 5.36
CA LEU A 249 -20.15 -2.41 6.14
C LEU A 249 -19.70 -1.71 7.42
N VAL A 250 -19.46 -0.41 7.33
CA VAL A 250 -19.04 0.38 8.49
C VAL A 250 -20.18 0.63 9.47
N ARG A 251 -21.41 0.84 9.00
CA ARG A 251 -22.58 0.94 9.88
C ARG A 251 -22.82 -0.34 10.68
N GLU A 252 -22.62 -1.51 10.06
CA GLU A 252 -22.67 -2.81 10.71
C GLU A 252 -21.62 -2.94 11.83
N ALA A 253 -20.36 -2.56 11.52
CA ALA A 253 -19.29 -2.55 12.52
C ALA A 253 -19.53 -1.52 13.65
N GLU A 254 -20.04 -0.34 13.31
CA GLU A 254 -20.35 0.72 14.28
C GLU A 254 -21.49 0.30 15.23
N ALA A 255 -22.55 -0.32 14.70
CA ALA A 255 -23.64 -0.86 15.50
C ALA A 255 -23.15 -1.93 16.49
N ALA A 256 -22.31 -2.88 16.04
CA ALA A 256 -21.72 -3.90 16.91
C ALA A 256 -20.73 -3.33 17.92
N GLY A 257 -20.21 -2.12 17.67
CA GLY A 257 -19.29 -1.40 18.56
C GLY A 257 -19.95 -0.69 19.73
N GLU A 258 -21.29 -0.53 19.73
CA GLU A 258 -22.07 0.05 20.83
C GLU A 258 -21.50 1.39 21.35
N GLY A 259 -21.04 2.27 20.43
CA GLY A 259 -20.44 3.58 20.75
C GLY A 259 -18.93 3.55 21.06
N ALA A 260 -18.28 2.39 21.05
CA ALA A 260 -16.84 2.28 21.25
C ALA A 260 -16.01 2.71 20.03
N ALA A 261 -16.63 2.78 18.85
CA ALA A 261 -16.02 3.22 17.61
C ALA A 261 -16.79 4.38 16.96
N VAL A 262 -16.08 5.19 16.19
CA VAL A 262 -16.65 6.28 15.39
C VAL A 262 -16.27 6.06 13.92
N ALA A 263 -17.28 6.08 13.04
CA ALA A 263 -17.08 5.99 11.61
C ALA A 263 -16.48 7.28 11.04
N MET A 264 -15.41 7.16 10.23
CA MET A 264 -14.74 8.31 9.66
C MET A 264 -14.39 8.07 8.19
N LYS A 265 -15.11 8.75 7.30
CA LYS A 265 -14.75 8.77 5.88
C LYS A 265 -13.62 9.75 5.65
N CYS A 266 -12.57 9.32 4.96
CA CYS A 266 -11.40 10.12 4.67
C CYS A 266 -11.09 10.16 3.16
N SER A 267 -10.61 11.31 2.67
CA SER A 267 -9.81 11.36 1.45
C SER A 267 -8.45 10.70 1.68
N ILE A 268 -7.63 10.54 0.65
CA ILE A 268 -6.30 9.95 0.81
C ILE A 268 -5.41 10.82 1.71
N THR A 269 -5.41 12.14 1.51
CA THR A 269 -4.62 13.04 2.36
C THR A 269 -5.13 13.11 3.80
N GLU A 270 -6.43 13.02 4.02
CA GLU A 270 -7.01 12.91 5.37
C GLU A 270 -6.69 11.56 6.01
N LEU A 271 -6.67 10.46 5.24
CA LEU A 271 -6.26 9.15 5.74
C LEU A 271 -4.79 9.13 6.14
N ILE A 272 -3.90 9.80 5.38
CA ILE A 272 -2.50 9.98 5.75
C ILE A 272 -2.41 10.72 7.10
N ALA A 273 -3.14 11.84 7.23
CA ALA A 273 -3.15 12.64 8.45
C ALA A 273 -3.71 11.86 9.66
N LEU A 274 -4.80 11.11 9.47
CA LEU A 274 -5.39 10.24 10.49
C LEU A 274 -4.40 9.15 10.92
N THR A 275 -3.78 8.48 9.95
CA THR A 275 -2.89 7.34 10.21
C THR A 275 -1.65 7.76 10.99
N ARG A 276 -1.09 8.94 10.72
CA ARG A 276 0.06 9.49 11.49
C ARG A 276 -0.23 9.64 12.99
N ARG A 277 -1.49 9.77 13.38
CA ARG A 277 -1.94 9.97 14.78
C ARG A 277 -2.37 8.68 15.46
N ALA A 278 -2.49 7.60 14.69
CA ALA A 278 -2.99 6.33 15.21
C ALA A 278 -1.92 5.59 16.03
N ARG A 279 -2.35 4.92 17.10
CA ARG A 279 -1.51 4.02 17.91
C ARG A 279 -1.40 2.63 17.31
N LEU A 280 -2.40 2.21 16.57
CA LEU A 280 -2.54 0.87 16.01
C LEU A 280 -3.41 0.92 14.76
N PHE A 281 -3.14 0.04 13.82
CA PHE A 281 -4.02 -0.27 12.70
C PHE A 281 -4.42 -1.75 12.75
N VAL A 282 -5.70 -2.03 12.53
CA VAL A 282 -6.25 -3.40 12.41
C VAL A 282 -7.04 -3.49 11.11
N GLY A 283 -6.70 -4.42 10.25
CA GLY A 283 -7.41 -4.60 8.99
C GLY A 283 -6.83 -5.66 8.08
N GLY A 284 -7.51 -5.91 6.97
CA GLY A 284 -7.07 -6.88 5.96
C GLY A 284 -5.95 -6.35 5.03
N ASP A 285 -5.51 -7.19 4.08
CA ASP A 285 -4.56 -6.84 3.01
C ASP A 285 -5.18 -5.80 2.06
N THR A 286 -5.03 -4.53 2.41
CA THR A 286 -5.64 -3.36 1.74
C THR A 286 -4.68 -2.17 1.69
N GLY A 287 -5.01 -1.18 0.83
CA GLY A 287 -4.24 0.07 0.75
C GLY A 287 -4.02 0.76 2.10
N PRO A 288 -5.05 0.96 2.93
CA PRO A 288 -4.90 1.54 4.26
C PRO A 288 -3.93 0.78 5.18
N MET A 289 -3.89 -0.56 5.13
CA MET A 289 -2.94 -1.36 5.90
C MET A 289 -1.50 -1.08 5.46
N HIS A 290 -1.25 -1.02 4.15
CA HIS A 290 0.08 -0.68 3.63
C HIS A 290 0.48 0.76 3.94
N LEU A 291 -0.49 1.69 3.98
CA LEU A 291 -0.24 3.07 4.43
C LEU A 291 0.18 3.11 5.89
N ALA A 292 -0.51 2.38 6.76
CA ALA A 292 -0.15 2.30 8.18
C ALA A 292 1.27 1.74 8.36
N ALA A 293 1.62 0.68 7.64
CA ALA A 293 2.96 0.12 7.65
C ALA A 293 4.02 1.13 7.17
N ALA A 294 3.74 1.84 6.06
CA ALA A 294 4.64 2.85 5.50
C ALA A 294 4.81 4.10 6.39
N LEU A 295 3.86 4.37 7.27
CA LEU A 295 3.92 5.40 8.30
C LEU A 295 4.42 4.87 9.66
N HIS A 296 4.95 3.65 9.69
CA HIS A 296 5.48 2.98 10.88
C HIS A 296 4.49 2.81 12.04
N VAL A 297 3.19 2.87 11.76
CA VAL A 297 2.14 2.54 12.72
C VAL A 297 2.11 1.03 12.91
N PRO A 298 2.07 0.51 14.15
CA PRO A 298 1.92 -0.93 14.39
C PRO A 298 0.66 -1.50 13.73
N VAL A 299 0.77 -2.71 13.15
CA VAL A 299 -0.30 -3.31 12.34
C VAL A 299 -0.67 -4.69 12.84
N VAL A 300 -1.94 -4.93 13.12
CA VAL A 300 -2.54 -6.27 13.11
C VAL A 300 -3.15 -6.50 11.73
N ALA A 301 -2.56 -7.39 10.97
CA ALA A 301 -2.95 -7.67 9.59
C ALA A 301 -3.70 -9.00 9.50
N ILE A 302 -4.94 -8.96 9.00
CA ILE A 302 -5.82 -10.11 8.85
C ILE A 302 -5.76 -10.58 7.40
N PHE A 303 -5.19 -11.77 7.17
CA PHE A 303 -4.96 -12.32 5.84
C PHE A 303 -5.82 -13.55 5.58
N GLY A 304 -6.41 -13.61 4.40
CA GLY A 304 -7.10 -14.78 3.86
C GLY A 304 -6.37 -15.30 2.61
N PRO A 305 -6.95 -15.09 1.41
CA PRO A 305 -6.47 -15.73 0.17
C PRO A 305 -5.18 -15.12 -0.41
N THR A 306 -4.58 -14.12 0.23
CA THR A 306 -3.32 -13.51 -0.23
C THR A 306 -2.13 -13.96 0.61
N ASP A 307 -0.95 -13.96 -0.02
CA ASP A 307 0.29 -14.37 0.64
C ASP A 307 0.91 -13.20 1.42
N PRO A 308 1.00 -13.28 2.76
CA PRO A 308 1.61 -12.24 3.57
C PRO A 308 3.13 -12.12 3.36
N ALA A 309 3.82 -13.17 2.90
CA ALA A 309 5.24 -13.07 2.57
C ALA A 309 5.48 -12.13 1.38
N ARG A 310 4.49 -12.05 0.47
CA ARG A 310 4.53 -11.16 -0.69
C ARG A 310 4.00 -9.75 -0.40
N ASN A 311 2.91 -9.65 0.37
CA ASN A 311 2.15 -8.40 0.52
C ASN A 311 1.92 -8.02 1.99
N GLY A 312 2.63 -8.59 2.95
CA GLY A 312 2.46 -8.27 4.37
C GLY A 312 2.85 -6.84 4.73
N PRO A 313 2.56 -6.39 5.95
CA PRO A 313 3.06 -5.11 6.45
C PRO A 313 4.60 -5.10 6.45
N TYR A 314 5.19 -4.06 5.85
CA TYR A 314 6.63 -3.96 5.69
C TYR A 314 7.21 -2.77 6.47
N GLY A 315 8.31 -2.99 7.17
CA GLY A 315 9.04 -1.90 7.86
C GLY A 315 8.39 -1.37 9.14
N THR A 316 7.39 -2.07 9.68
CA THR A 316 6.76 -1.72 10.95
C THR A 316 6.58 -2.93 11.86
N ARG A 317 6.35 -2.69 13.15
CA ARG A 317 5.94 -3.76 14.08
C ARG A 317 4.58 -4.29 13.64
N ASN A 318 4.48 -5.60 13.48
CA ASN A 318 3.22 -6.17 13.02
C ASN A 318 3.00 -7.59 13.55
N ILE A 319 1.74 -7.98 13.59
CA ILE A 319 1.29 -9.36 13.79
C ILE A 319 0.36 -9.70 12.64
N VAL A 320 0.72 -10.74 11.89
CA VAL A 320 -0.09 -11.24 10.78
C VAL A 320 -0.88 -12.45 11.25
N LEU A 321 -2.19 -12.36 11.15
CA LEU A 321 -3.12 -13.44 11.45
C LEU A 321 -3.62 -14.02 10.13
N ARG A 322 -3.36 -15.30 9.90
CA ARG A 322 -3.81 -16.04 8.72
C ARG A 322 -4.14 -17.46 9.10
N ASN A 323 -5.30 -17.95 8.68
CA ASN A 323 -5.62 -19.35 8.84
C ASN A 323 -4.71 -20.18 7.92
N PRO A 324 -3.98 -21.20 8.44
CA PRO A 324 -3.11 -22.03 7.61
C PRO A 324 -3.84 -22.77 6.48
N ALA A 325 -5.15 -23.04 6.64
CA ALA A 325 -5.98 -23.66 5.62
C ALA A 325 -6.44 -22.71 4.51
N SER A 326 -6.18 -21.38 4.62
CA SER A 326 -6.53 -20.43 3.57
C SER A 326 -5.74 -20.71 2.30
N PRO A 327 -6.39 -20.97 1.15
CA PRO A 327 -5.70 -21.16 -0.11
C PRO A 327 -5.10 -19.82 -0.58
N THR A 328 -3.87 -19.85 -1.10
CA THR A 328 -3.32 -18.66 -1.76
C THR A 328 -3.87 -18.56 -3.17
N THR A 329 -4.71 -17.54 -3.42
CA THR A 329 -5.35 -17.33 -4.72
C THR A 329 -5.58 -15.85 -5.00
N HIS A 330 -5.60 -15.48 -6.28
CA HIS A 330 -5.97 -14.15 -6.75
C HIS A 330 -7.43 -14.07 -7.24
N SER A 331 -8.24 -15.08 -6.92
CA SER A 331 -9.66 -15.11 -7.28
C SER A 331 -10.45 -14.05 -6.51
N ARG A 332 -11.07 -13.13 -7.24
CA ARG A 332 -11.88 -12.03 -6.67
C ARG A 332 -13.30 -12.50 -6.44
N ARG A 333 -13.57 -13.15 -5.31
CA ARG A 333 -14.92 -13.56 -4.92
C ARG A 333 -15.61 -12.42 -4.17
N ALA A 334 -16.95 -12.39 -4.27
CA ALA A 334 -17.78 -11.42 -3.54
C ALA A 334 -17.90 -11.78 -2.04
N GLN A 335 -17.87 -13.06 -1.72
CA GLN A 335 -18.04 -13.57 -0.35
C GLN A 335 -16.68 -13.70 0.36
N PRO A 336 -16.64 -13.58 1.69
CA PRO A 336 -15.45 -13.82 2.49
C PRO A 336 -14.87 -15.22 2.26
N ASP A 337 -13.55 -15.34 2.35
CA ASP A 337 -12.85 -16.62 2.35
C ASP A 337 -13.09 -17.34 3.68
N GLU A 338 -13.25 -18.67 3.66
CA GLU A 338 -13.47 -19.46 4.88
C GLU A 338 -12.34 -19.30 5.89
N GLY A 339 -11.11 -19.17 5.41
CA GLY A 339 -9.97 -18.90 6.27
C GLY A 339 -10.07 -17.55 6.97
N MET A 340 -10.64 -16.52 6.31
CA MET A 340 -10.95 -15.24 6.96
C MET A 340 -11.98 -15.41 8.07
N LEU A 341 -13.02 -16.21 7.83
CA LEU A 341 -14.07 -16.48 8.82
C LEU A 341 -13.52 -17.25 10.03
N GLY A 342 -12.52 -18.11 9.82
CA GLY A 342 -11.88 -18.91 10.84
C GLY A 342 -10.93 -18.15 11.77
N ILE A 343 -10.60 -16.88 11.48
CA ILE A 343 -9.81 -16.04 12.39
C ILE A 343 -10.76 -15.50 13.46
N ASP A 344 -10.56 -15.93 14.72
CA ASP A 344 -11.38 -15.51 15.84
C ASP A 344 -11.03 -14.09 16.34
N MET A 345 -11.97 -13.49 17.04
CA MET A 345 -11.85 -12.15 17.58
C MET A 345 -10.78 -12.07 18.69
N ASP A 346 -10.68 -13.10 19.52
CA ASP A 346 -9.79 -13.09 20.69
C ASP A 346 -8.33 -13.04 20.25
N SER A 347 -7.97 -13.79 19.20
CA SER A 347 -6.64 -13.73 18.58
C SER A 347 -6.30 -12.32 18.07
N VAL A 348 -7.27 -11.60 17.51
CA VAL A 348 -7.06 -10.22 17.01
C VAL A 348 -6.90 -9.25 18.18
N VAL A 349 -7.70 -9.40 19.25
CA VAL A 349 -7.61 -8.57 20.46
C VAL A 349 -6.29 -8.81 21.20
N GLU A 350 -5.83 -10.06 21.28
CA GLU A 350 -4.54 -10.41 21.87
C GLU A 350 -3.38 -9.76 21.08
N ALA A 351 -3.39 -9.91 19.74
CA ALA A 351 -2.40 -9.30 18.87
C ALA A 351 -2.38 -7.77 19.01
N ALA A 352 -3.57 -7.14 19.03
CA ALA A 352 -3.70 -5.70 19.23
C ALA A 352 -3.14 -5.25 20.59
N SER A 353 -3.47 -5.98 21.66
CA SER A 353 -3.00 -5.69 23.02
C SER A 353 -1.48 -5.83 23.13
N ALA A 354 -0.90 -6.86 22.50
CA ALA A 354 0.54 -7.06 22.46
C ALA A 354 1.28 -5.91 21.78
N LEU A 355 0.75 -5.41 20.64
CA LEU A 355 1.35 -4.27 19.94
C LEU A 355 1.19 -2.95 20.71
N LEU A 356 0.07 -2.74 21.40
CA LEU A 356 -0.19 -1.54 22.20
C LEU A 356 0.65 -1.49 23.49
N ALA A 357 0.92 -2.63 24.12
CA ALA A 357 1.71 -2.72 25.35
C ALA A 357 3.18 -2.28 25.14
N HIS A 358 3.73 -2.47 23.97
CA HIS A 358 5.07 -2.02 23.61
C HIS A 358 4.98 -0.60 23.04
N GLY A 359 4.95 0.42 23.89
CA GLY A 359 4.85 1.84 23.48
C GLY A 359 5.75 2.23 22.33
N ASN A 360 5.52 3.37 21.69
CA ASN A 360 6.32 3.96 20.60
C ASN A 360 7.76 4.28 21.09
N GLY A 361 8.54 3.23 21.42
CA GLY A 361 9.98 3.32 21.66
C GLY A 361 10.68 3.52 20.32
N GLY A 362 11.43 4.61 20.22
CA GLY A 362 12.13 5.11 19.04
C GLY A 362 12.91 4.08 18.25
N GLY A 363 13.06 4.41 16.99
CA GLY A 363 13.77 3.73 15.91
C GLY A 363 14.77 2.63 16.30
N GLN A 364 14.31 1.39 16.27
CA GLN A 364 15.18 0.23 16.13
C GLN A 364 14.93 -0.38 14.76
N GLU A 365 16.00 -0.53 13.98
CA GLU A 365 16.02 -1.38 12.80
C GLU A 365 15.59 -2.79 13.20
N TYR A 366 14.38 -3.17 12.79
CA TYR A 366 13.91 -4.55 12.96
C TYR A 366 14.25 -5.35 11.71
N PRO A 367 15.03 -6.45 11.85
CA PRO A 367 15.20 -7.39 10.76
C PRO A 367 13.83 -8.02 10.45
N SER A 368 13.54 -8.16 9.16
CA SER A 368 12.37 -8.87 8.65
C SER A 368 12.32 -10.28 9.23
N ARG A 369 11.52 -10.52 10.26
CA ARG A 369 11.21 -11.86 10.73
C ARG A 369 9.89 -12.31 10.11
N THR A 370 9.98 -12.95 8.96
CA THR A 370 9.02 -13.97 8.53
C THR A 370 9.26 -15.19 9.40
N GLY A 371 8.31 -15.55 10.26
CA GLY A 371 8.42 -16.80 11.01
C GLY A 371 7.66 -16.79 12.33
N PHE A 372 6.34 -16.77 12.26
CA PHE A 372 5.54 -17.32 13.36
C PHE A 372 5.56 -18.84 13.21
N GLN A 373 6.34 -19.54 14.03
CA GLN A 373 6.16 -20.97 14.22
C GLN A 373 5.00 -21.16 15.19
N PRO A 374 3.97 -21.92 14.83
CA PRO A 374 2.92 -22.28 15.79
C PRO A 374 3.55 -23.14 16.90
N ASN A 375 3.31 -22.74 18.13
CA ASN A 375 3.67 -23.53 19.30
C ASN A 375 2.83 -24.80 19.28
N THR A 376 3.41 -25.89 18.78
CA THR A 376 2.82 -27.23 18.89
C THR A 376 3.01 -27.71 20.31
N GLY A 377 2.14 -27.27 21.22
CA GLY A 377 2.00 -27.83 22.56
C GLY A 377 1.68 -29.32 22.43
N SER A 378 2.66 -30.16 22.73
CA SER A 378 2.49 -31.60 22.83
C SER A 378 1.47 -31.94 23.91
N LEU A 379 0.28 -32.36 23.50
CA LEU A 379 -0.64 -33.07 24.37
C LEU A 379 -0.05 -34.47 24.66
N THR A 380 0.74 -34.57 25.72
CA THR A 380 1.11 -35.84 26.31
C THR A 380 -0.17 -36.49 26.88
N ARG A 381 -0.71 -37.45 26.16
CA ARG A 381 -1.69 -38.41 26.71
C ARG A 381 -1.00 -39.18 27.84
N ARG A 382 -1.40 -38.94 29.07
CA ARG A 382 -1.16 -39.88 30.16
C ARG A 382 -2.06 -41.12 29.92
N SER A 383 -1.46 -42.22 29.52
CA SER A 383 -2.05 -43.51 29.59
C SER A 383 -2.01 -43.96 31.05
N GLY A 384 -3.17 -43.96 31.72
CA GLY A 384 -3.35 -44.63 32.99
C GLY A 384 -3.39 -46.14 32.74
N SER A 385 -2.46 -46.85 33.30
CA SER A 385 -2.53 -48.30 33.47
C SER A 385 -3.33 -48.60 34.70
N HIS A 386 -4.43 -49.32 34.51
CA HIS A 386 -5.07 -50.09 35.59
C HIS A 386 -5.05 -51.56 35.21
N GLY A 387 -4.66 -52.39 36.20
CA GLY A 387 -4.83 -53.84 36.24
C GLY A 387 -3.57 -54.61 36.23
#